data_eccadf03715280eb9c130a76afde34ae
#
_entry.id   eccadf03715280eb9c130a76afde34ae
#
_cell.length_a   1.000
_cell.length_b   1.000
_cell.length_c   1.000
_cell.angle_alpha   90.00
_cell.angle_beta   90.00
_cell.angle_gamma   90.00
#
_symmetry.space_group_name_H-M   'P 1'
#
loop_
_entity.id
_entity.type
_entity.pdbx_description
1 polymer ?
#
loop_
_entity_poly.entity_id
_entity_poly.type
_entity_poly.pdbx_seq_one_letter_code
_entity_poly.pdbx_strand_id
1 'polypeptide(L)'
;MKNYLIILLSLAVIASCQTSKKPTSFATNELNATTLPVYPYSPSRTLKHDLLHTKLEVSFDWQKQTLKGKATLTLKPYFYSQNVLELDAKGLDIHYVKLLPAGSELTFRYDKSKLVVSLDKTYERGKSYTLEIDYTAKPNELPKGGNAAINSDKGLFFINADGKDTLKPQQIWTQGEIESSSCWFPTIDSPNEKMTQELYITVDNRFKTLSNGTLVYGLLNADGTRTDLWKHDKPHSPYLVMMAVGDFAIVKDTMPKSKNFNWNGLEVSYYVEPKYQKHAKSVFGRTPEMIEYFSNLLQYKYPWDKYSQVVVRDYVSGAMENTTATVMMEAVQCTNREMLDKDWDNIIAHELFHHWFGDLVTAESWPNLPLNESFANYSEFLWQEHKNGRDAADHHALEEMEGYMKEAIAKQEPLVRF
;
A
#
# COMPACT_ATOMS: atom_id res chain seq x y z
N MET A 1 -81.21 16.44 -17.17
CA MET A 1 -80.20 16.42 -18.22
C MET A 1 -78.77 16.64 -17.67
N LYS A 2 -78.48 16.29 -16.44
CA LYS A 2 -77.11 16.46 -15.85
C LYS A 2 -76.36 15.17 -15.53
N ASN A 3 -77.00 14.01 -15.63
CA ASN A 3 -76.43 12.73 -15.22
C ASN A 3 -75.91 11.84 -16.33
N TYR A 4 -76.11 12.24 -17.60
CA TYR A 4 -75.59 11.43 -18.76
C TYR A 4 -74.24 11.92 -19.30
N LEU A 5 -73.75 13.08 -18.85
CA LEU A 5 -72.48 13.62 -19.34
C LEU A 5 -71.26 13.07 -18.61
N ILE A 6 -71.46 12.50 -17.41
CA ILE A 6 -70.37 11.94 -16.55
C ILE A 6 -70.04 10.51 -16.97
N ILE A 7 -71.00 9.76 -17.52
CA ILE A 7 -70.79 8.35 -17.93
C ILE A 7 -70.06 8.28 -19.29
N LEU A 8 -70.15 9.27 -20.15
CA LEU A 8 -69.43 9.33 -21.43
C LEU A 8 -67.95 9.77 -21.29
N LEU A 9 -67.58 10.51 -20.23
CA LEU A 9 -66.19 10.87 -19.95
C LEU A 9 -65.42 9.68 -19.29
N SER A 10 -66.06 8.79 -18.56
CA SER A 10 -65.41 7.68 -17.93
C SER A 10 -65.10 6.52 -18.92
N LEU A 11 -65.85 6.41 -20.03
CA LEU A 11 -65.58 5.41 -21.07
C LEU A 11 -64.45 5.85 -22.03
N ALA A 12 -64.20 7.14 -22.20
CA ALA A 12 -63.10 7.64 -23.04
C ALA A 12 -61.71 7.49 -22.40
N VAL A 13 -61.64 7.42 -21.05
CA VAL A 13 -60.36 7.22 -20.30
C VAL A 13 -59.95 5.73 -20.30
N ILE A 14 -60.88 4.79 -20.41
CA ILE A 14 -60.58 3.37 -20.41
C ILE A 14 -60.10 2.87 -21.81
N ALA A 15 -60.45 3.58 -22.89
CA ALA A 15 -60.00 3.25 -24.25
C ALA A 15 -58.56 3.74 -24.59
N SER A 16 -57.99 4.61 -23.76
CA SER A 16 -56.66 5.17 -24.00
C SER A 16 -55.49 4.34 -23.37
N CYS A 17 -55.79 3.29 -22.62
CA CYS A 17 -54.78 2.47 -21.94
C CYS A 17 -54.50 1.09 -22.56
N GLN A 18 -54.83 0.87 -23.84
CA GLN A 18 -54.56 -0.41 -24.51
C GLN A 18 -53.62 -0.31 -25.71
N THR A 19 -52.57 0.52 -25.61
CA THR A 19 -51.38 0.33 -26.46
C THR A 19 -50.15 0.25 -25.60
N SER A 20 -50.11 -0.65 -24.61
CA SER A 20 -48.84 -1.12 -24.07
C SER A 20 -48.21 -1.96 -25.17
N LYS A 21 -47.19 -1.42 -25.84
CA LYS A 21 -46.20 -2.23 -26.54
C LYS A 21 -45.78 -3.31 -25.57
N LYS A 22 -45.95 -4.61 -25.97
CA LYS A 22 -45.33 -5.72 -25.24
C LYS A 22 -43.90 -5.32 -24.94
N PRO A 23 -43.40 -5.49 -23.70
CA PRO A 23 -42.00 -5.34 -23.46
C PRO A 23 -41.28 -6.22 -24.47
N THR A 24 -40.43 -5.63 -25.28
CA THR A 24 -39.45 -6.37 -26.06
C THR A 24 -38.79 -7.32 -25.08
N SER A 25 -39.00 -8.60 -25.27
CA SER A 25 -38.25 -9.63 -24.55
C SER A 25 -36.79 -9.22 -24.73
N PHE A 26 -36.16 -8.83 -23.67
CA PHE A 26 -34.71 -8.89 -23.64
C PHE A 26 -34.40 -10.32 -24.05
N ALA A 27 -33.76 -10.49 -25.21
CA ALA A 27 -33.17 -11.76 -25.54
C ALA A 27 -32.35 -12.14 -24.33
N THR A 28 -32.83 -13.09 -23.55
CA THR A 28 -31.96 -13.87 -22.69
C THR A 28 -31.06 -14.56 -23.69
N ASN A 29 -29.92 -13.90 -24.03
CA ASN A 29 -28.78 -14.69 -24.44
C ASN A 29 -28.65 -15.69 -23.32
N GLU A 30 -29.02 -16.94 -23.57
CA GLU A 30 -28.53 -18.04 -22.77
C GLU A 30 -27.02 -17.79 -22.74
N LEU A 31 -26.53 -17.24 -21.62
CA LEU A 31 -25.14 -17.33 -21.28
C LEU A 31 -24.89 -18.83 -21.37
N ASN A 32 -24.34 -19.28 -22.50
CA ASN A 32 -23.77 -20.59 -22.58
C ASN A 32 -23.02 -20.74 -21.27
N ALA A 33 -23.42 -21.68 -20.45
CA ALA A 33 -22.76 -22.00 -19.22
C ALA A 33 -21.35 -22.51 -19.60
N THR A 34 -20.53 -21.59 -20.05
CA THR A 34 -19.08 -21.76 -20.06
C THR A 34 -18.76 -22.06 -18.63
N THR A 35 -18.42 -23.31 -18.37
CA THR A 35 -17.91 -23.73 -17.06
C THR A 35 -16.91 -22.68 -16.63
N LEU A 36 -17.29 -21.91 -15.61
CA LEU A 36 -16.37 -20.93 -15.02
C LEU A 36 -15.06 -21.65 -14.74
N PRO A 37 -13.91 -21.07 -15.06
CA PRO A 37 -12.64 -21.69 -14.79
C PRO A 37 -12.59 -22.04 -13.30
N VAL A 38 -12.38 -23.32 -12.99
CA VAL A 38 -12.21 -23.79 -11.61
C VAL A 38 -10.79 -23.40 -11.20
N TYR A 39 -10.67 -22.36 -10.37
CA TYR A 39 -9.40 -21.99 -9.77
C TYR A 39 -9.09 -22.94 -8.62
N PRO A 40 -7.86 -23.48 -8.54
CA PRO A 40 -7.46 -24.28 -7.39
C PRO A 40 -7.49 -23.40 -6.11
N TYR A 41 -7.99 -23.96 -5.01
CA TYR A 41 -7.96 -23.29 -3.73
C TYR A 41 -6.52 -22.94 -3.34
N SER A 42 -6.26 -21.68 -3.04
CA SER A 42 -4.97 -21.19 -2.56
C SER A 42 -5.10 -20.78 -1.09
N PRO A 43 -4.76 -21.68 -0.15
CA PRO A 43 -4.86 -21.39 1.28
C PRO A 43 -3.88 -20.31 1.69
N SER A 44 -4.18 -19.62 2.79
CA SER A 44 -3.21 -18.76 3.45
C SER A 44 -1.96 -19.55 3.87
N ARG A 45 -0.82 -18.87 3.93
CA ARG A 45 0.45 -19.47 4.36
C ARG A 45 0.31 -20.05 5.78
N THR A 46 0.84 -21.26 5.99
CA THR A 46 0.89 -21.85 7.33
C THR A 46 1.77 -21.03 8.26
N LEU A 47 1.21 -20.52 9.35
CA LEU A 47 1.92 -19.73 10.36
C LEU A 47 2.77 -20.65 11.25
N LYS A 48 4.06 -20.81 10.88
CA LYS A 48 5.05 -21.56 11.67
C LYS A 48 5.73 -20.70 12.72
N HIS A 49 6.07 -19.47 12.32
CA HIS A 49 6.70 -18.46 13.17
C HIS A 49 5.87 -17.17 13.16
N ASP A 50 6.01 -16.42 14.21
CA ASP A 50 5.48 -15.08 14.42
C ASP A 50 6.67 -14.11 14.43
N LEU A 51 6.74 -13.22 13.46
CA LEU A 51 7.78 -12.20 13.32
C LEU A 51 7.37 -10.97 14.13
N LEU A 52 7.97 -10.82 15.31
CA LEU A 52 7.60 -9.78 16.28
C LEU A 52 8.16 -8.42 15.94
N HIS A 53 9.42 -8.40 15.47
CA HIS A 53 10.15 -7.15 15.22
C HIS A 53 11.20 -7.32 14.12
N THR A 54 11.29 -6.31 13.27
CA THR A 54 12.32 -6.20 12.24
C THR A 54 13.09 -4.90 12.42
N LYS A 55 14.41 -5.02 12.66
CA LYS A 55 15.34 -3.89 12.59
C LYS A 55 16.17 -4.01 11.32
N LEU A 56 16.18 -2.99 10.49
CA LEU A 56 16.95 -2.91 9.26
C LEU A 56 17.98 -1.80 9.34
N GLU A 57 19.22 -2.09 8.95
CA GLU A 57 20.30 -1.11 8.75
C GLU A 57 20.70 -1.16 7.28
N VAL A 58 20.46 -0.09 6.53
CA VAL A 58 20.62 -0.08 5.07
C VAL A 58 21.51 1.07 4.59
N SER A 59 22.28 0.79 3.53
CA SER A 59 23.04 1.77 2.77
C SER A 59 23.05 1.38 1.29
N PHE A 60 23.41 2.32 0.40
CA PHE A 60 23.20 2.15 -1.04
C PHE A 60 24.50 2.35 -1.84
N ASP A 61 24.68 1.53 -2.85
CA ASP A 61 25.63 1.75 -3.92
C ASP A 61 24.84 2.20 -5.17
N TRP A 62 24.85 3.51 -5.43
CA TRP A 62 24.10 4.12 -6.52
C TRP A 62 24.59 3.64 -7.90
N GLN A 63 25.92 3.42 -8.06
CA GLN A 63 26.48 3.00 -9.35
C GLN A 63 26.08 1.57 -9.69
N LYS A 64 26.12 0.68 -8.68
CA LYS A 64 25.73 -0.73 -8.83
C LYS A 64 24.22 -0.91 -8.71
N GLN A 65 23.52 0.09 -8.22
CA GLN A 65 22.09 0.04 -7.90
C GLN A 65 21.78 -1.14 -6.95
N THR A 66 22.54 -1.23 -5.86
CA THR A 66 22.42 -2.27 -4.85
C THR A 66 22.22 -1.67 -3.46
N LEU A 67 21.57 -2.44 -2.59
CA LEU A 67 21.43 -2.12 -1.17
C LEU A 67 22.28 -3.09 -0.37
N LYS A 68 23.14 -2.57 0.52
CA LYS A 68 23.77 -3.35 1.59
C LYS A 68 22.86 -3.28 2.81
N GLY A 69 22.46 -4.43 3.32
CA GLY A 69 21.51 -4.54 4.41
C GLY A 69 21.97 -5.45 5.53
N LYS A 70 21.59 -5.10 6.73
CA LYS A 70 21.64 -5.95 7.91
C LYS A 70 20.23 -6.00 8.51
N ALA A 71 19.64 -7.17 8.56
CA ALA A 71 18.33 -7.40 9.16
C ALA A 71 18.50 -8.09 10.51
N THR A 72 17.97 -7.50 11.57
CA THR A 72 17.84 -8.13 12.89
C THR A 72 16.38 -8.47 13.11
N LEU A 73 16.06 -9.76 13.13
CA LEU A 73 14.70 -10.28 13.20
C LEU A 73 14.47 -10.94 14.55
N THR A 74 13.43 -10.53 15.27
CA THR A 74 12.98 -11.18 16.50
C THR A 74 11.73 -12.00 16.22
N LEU A 75 11.80 -13.32 16.44
CA LEU A 75 10.75 -14.27 16.11
C LEU A 75 10.44 -15.18 17.30
N LYS A 76 9.29 -15.84 17.24
CA LYS A 76 8.94 -16.96 18.12
C LYS A 76 8.15 -18.01 17.32
N PRO A 77 8.15 -19.29 17.73
CA PRO A 77 7.22 -20.27 17.17
C PRO A 77 5.77 -19.88 17.40
N TYR A 78 4.91 -20.03 16.39
CA TYR A 78 3.49 -19.64 16.47
C TYR A 78 2.68 -20.66 17.29
N PHE A 79 2.51 -21.88 16.79
CA PHE A 79 1.72 -22.92 17.46
C PHE A 79 2.57 -24.05 18.04
N TYR A 80 3.49 -24.59 17.25
CA TYR A 80 4.30 -25.76 17.56
C TYR A 80 5.76 -25.39 17.67
N SER A 81 6.50 -26.16 18.48
CA SER A 81 7.95 -25.99 18.59
C SER A 81 8.64 -26.09 17.24
N GLN A 82 9.65 -25.24 17.00
CA GLN A 82 10.38 -25.14 15.74
C GLN A 82 11.88 -25.18 15.96
N ASN A 83 12.59 -25.84 15.07
CA ASN A 83 14.04 -25.84 14.97
C ASN A 83 14.57 -25.41 13.59
N VAL A 84 13.66 -25.02 12.70
CA VAL A 84 13.96 -24.53 11.36
C VAL A 84 13.11 -23.29 11.10
N LEU A 85 13.75 -22.22 10.64
CA LEU A 85 13.08 -20.99 10.19
C LEU A 85 13.14 -20.88 8.67
N GLU A 86 12.04 -20.57 8.04
CA GLU A 86 11.95 -20.27 6.60
C GLU A 86 11.54 -18.81 6.41
N LEU A 87 12.40 -18.05 5.70
CA LEU A 87 12.16 -16.67 5.31
C LEU A 87 12.09 -16.55 3.79
N ASP A 88 11.32 -15.58 3.33
CA ASP A 88 11.35 -15.11 1.96
C ASP A 88 12.54 -14.17 1.78
N ALA A 89 13.31 -14.36 0.70
CA ALA A 89 14.53 -13.61 0.42
C ALA A 89 14.85 -13.71 -1.08
N LYS A 90 14.13 -12.93 -1.89
CA LYS A 90 14.19 -13.04 -3.37
C LYS A 90 15.42 -12.35 -3.94
N GLY A 91 16.32 -13.13 -4.54
CA GLY A 91 17.49 -12.63 -5.28
C GLY A 91 18.57 -11.97 -4.41
N LEU A 92 18.51 -12.08 -3.09
CA LEU A 92 19.53 -11.52 -2.20
C LEU A 92 20.85 -12.31 -2.28
N ASP A 93 21.96 -11.64 -2.01
CA ASP A 93 23.21 -12.33 -1.64
C ASP A 93 23.27 -12.36 -0.10
N ILE A 94 23.11 -13.55 0.48
CA ILE A 94 23.19 -13.75 1.93
C ILE A 94 24.64 -14.04 2.31
N HIS A 95 25.21 -13.22 3.20
CA HIS A 95 26.60 -13.33 3.60
C HIS A 95 26.76 -14.19 4.86
N TYR A 96 25.92 -13.96 5.88
CA TYR A 96 25.85 -14.79 7.07
C TYR A 96 24.47 -14.69 7.75
N VAL A 97 24.20 -15.69 8.60
CA VAL A 97 23.10 -15.70 9.56
C VAL A 97 23.66 -16.00 10.93
N LYS A 98 23.41 -15.13 11.92
CA LYS A 98 23.89 -15.26 13.29
C LYS A 98 22.75 -15.26 14.30
N LEU A 99 22.88 -16.05 15.34
CA LEU A 99 21.98 -16.04 16.50
C LEU A 99 22.49 -15.01 17.53
N LEU A 100 21.64 -14.10 17.93
CA LEU A 100 21.96 -13.09 18.96
C LEU A 100 21.44 -13.51 20.34
N PRO A 101 22.08 -13.07 21.47
CA PRO A 101 23.21 -12.14 21.51
C PRO A 101 24.58 -12.80 21.36
N ALA A 102 24.65 -14.13 21.29
CA ALA A 102 25.93 -14.86 21.29
C ALA A 102 26.77 -14.61 20.02
N GLY A 103 26.14 -14.21 18.91
CA GLY A 103 26.82 -14.01 17.63
C GLY A 103 27.23 -15.33 16.93
N SER A 104 26.68 -16.47 17.36
CA SER A 104 26.97 -17.79 16.79
C SER A 104 26.42 -17.88 15.37
N GLU A 105 27.26 -18.27 14.40
CA GLU A 105 26.81 -18.52 13.04
C GLU A 105 25.91 -19.75 12.97
N LEU A 106 24.82 -19.61 12.20
CA LEU A 106 23.86 -20.66 11.91
C LEU A 106 24.04 -21.17 10.48
N THR A 107 23.84 -22.45 10.29
CA THR A 107 23.82 -23.06 8.96
C THR A 107 22.49 -22.77 8.28
N PHE A 108 22.54 -22.53 6.97
CA PHE A 108 21.35 -22.27 6.19
C PHE A 108 21.45 -22.87 4.78
N ARG A 109 20.29 -23.05 4.15
CA ARG A 109 20.15 -23.33 2.71
C ARG A 109 19.43 -22.16 2.07
N TYR A 110 19.82 -21.80 0.87
CA TYR A 110 19.25 -20.70 0.15
C TYR A 110 19.17 -21.00 -1.35
N ASP A 111 17.99 -20.86 -1.93
CA ASP A 111 17.71 -21.16 -3.34
C ASP A 111 17.46 -19.90 -4.19
N LYS A 112 17.83 -18.72 -3.69
CA LYS A 112 17.52 -17.38 -4.25
C LYS A 112 16.07 -16.92 -4.11
N SER A 113 15.22 -17.69 -3.44
CA SER A 113 13.84 -17.34 -3.11
C SER A 113 13.56 -17.52 -1.63
N LYS A 114 13.94 -18.67 -1.08
CA LYS A 114 13.72 -19.06 0.32
C LYS A 114 15.04 -19.23 1.05
N LEU A 115 15.17 -18.59 2.20
CA LEU A 115 16.25 -18.74 3.15
C LEU A 115 15.77 -19.66 4.28
N VAL A 116 16.32 -20.88 4.33
CA VAL A 116 15.97 -21.90 5.33
C VAL A 116 17.11 -22.02 6.33
N VAL A 117 16.89 -21.55 7.54
CA VAL A 117 17.90 -21.50 8.63
C VAL A 117 17.68 -22.64 9.61
N SER A 118 18.74 -23.41 9.90
CA SER A 118 18.75 -24.40 11.00
C SER A 118 19.03 -23.66 12.30
N LEU A 119 18.07 -23.64 13.22
CA LEU A 119 18.27 -23.05 14.54
C LEU A 119 19.21 -23.89 15.43
N ASP A 120 19.82 -23.27 16.44
CA ASP A 120 20.76 -23.92 17.36
C ASP A 120 20.12 -25.00 18.23
N LYS A 121 18.80 -24.89 18.43
CA LYS A 121 17.95 -25.81 19.19
C LYS A 121 16.50 -25.71 18.77
N THR A 122 15.67 -26.57 19.32
CA THR A 122 14.23 -26.47 19.23
C THR A 122 13.72 -25.37 20.17
N TYR A 123 13.01 -24.38 19.62
CA TYR A 123 12.32 -23.35 20.39
C TYR A 123 10.85 -23.73 20.56
N GLU A 124 10.41 -23.67 21.81
CA GLU A 124 9.01 -23.91 22.16
C GLU A 124 8.13 -22.71 21.87
N ARG A 125 6.83 -22.92 21.77
CA ARG A 125 5.82 -21.85 21.65
C ARG A 125 6.06 -20.76 22.70
N GLY A 126 6.07 -19.49 22.25
CA GLY A 126 6.24 -18.32 23.13
C GLY A 126 7.67 -18.03 23.56
N LYS A 127 8.66 -18.84 23.15
CA LYS A 127 10.08 -18.56 23.36
C LYS A 127 10.66 -17.84 22.15
N SER A 128 10.97 -16.55 22.32
CA SER A 128 11.57 -15.73 21.26
C SER A 128 13.05 -16.00 21.10
N TYR A 129 13.55 -15.75 19.91
CA TYR A 129 14.95 -15.72 19.53
C TYR A 129 15.18 -14.59 18.52
N THR A 130 16.42 -14.16 18.38
CA THR A 130 16.78 -13.04 17.49
C THR A 130 17.90 -13.46 16.56
N LEU A 131 17.72 -13.21 15.28
CA LEU A 131 18.73 -13.47 14.25
C LEU A 131 19.23 -12.16 13.66
N GLU A 132 20.50 -12.13 13.29
CA GLU A 132 21.11 -11.11 12.46
C GLU A 132 21.46 -11.73 11.11
N ILE A 133 21.04 -11.11 10.02
CA ILE A 133 21.28 -11.54 8.64
C ILE A 133 21.96 -10.39 7.91
N ASP A 134 23.17 -10.62 7.41
CA ASP A 134 23.89 -9.67 6.56
C ASP A 134 23.71 -10.06 5.10
N TYR A 135 23.35 -9.09 4.27
CA TYR A 135 22.97 -9.36 2.87
C TYR A 135 23.22 -8.18 1.94
N THR A 136 23.19 -8.48 0.64
CA THR A 136 23.13 -7.47 -0.43
C THR A 136 21.90 -7.72 -1.29
N ALA A 137 21.04 -6.71 -1.46
CA ALA A 137 19.93 -6.75 -2.40
C ALA A 137 20.35 -6.19 -3.78
N LYS A 138 19.93 -6.89 -4.83
CA LYS A 138 20.30 -6.60 -6.23
C LYS A 138 19.04 -6.57 -7.11
N PRO A 139 18.19 -5.54 -6.98
CA PRO A 139 16.87 -5.53 -7.61
C PRO A 139 16.91 -5.64 -9.13
N ASN A 140 17.96 -5.17 -9.77
CA ASN A 140 18.09 -5.23 -11.22
C ASN A 140 18.56 -6.59 -11.77
N GLU A 141 18.99 -7.52 -10.89
CA GLU A 141 19.31 -8.91 -11.25
C GLU A 141 18.09 -9.83 -11.14
N LEU A 142 16.99 -9.36 -10.58
CA LEU A 142 15.75 -10.11 -10.50
C LEU A 142 15.11 -10.33 -11.88
N PRO A 143 14.43 -11.46 -12.10
CA PRO A 143 13.62 -11.67 -13.28
C PRO A 143 12.61 -10.53 -13.47
N LYS A 144 12.29 -10.20 -14.70
CA LYS A 144 11.22 -9.25 -14.97
C LYS A 144 9.89 -9.88 -14.62
N GLY A 145 9.17 -9.25 -13.73
CA GLY A 145 7.83 -9.62 -13.28
C GLY A 145 6.95 -8.38 -13.19
N GLY A 146 5.78 -8.56 -12.61
CA GLY A 146 4.74 -7.54 -12.47
C GLY A 146 3.42 -8.01 -13.06
N ASN A 147 2.40 -7.18 -12.93
CA ASN A 147 1.03 -7.42 -13.41
C ASN A 147 0.42 -6.13 -13.96
N ALA A 148 -0.88 -6.11 -14.23
CA ALA A 148 -1.55 -4.93 -14.78
C ALA A 148 -1.63 -3.75 -13.80
N ALA A 149 -1.68 -4.00 -12.49
CA ALA A 149 -1.75 -2.97 -11.46
C ALA A 149 -0.35 -2.49 -11.03
N ILE A 150 0.60 -3.43 -10.90
CA ILE A 150 1.99 -3.16 -10.50
C ILE A 150 2.89 -3.69 -11.61
N ASN A 151 3.42 -2.81 -12.43
CA ASN A 151 4.12 -3.19 -13.67
C ASN A 151 5.55 -3.73 -13.46
N SER A 152 6.05 -3.74 -12.22
CA SER A 152 7.35 -4.33 -11.85
C SER A 152 7.38 -4.69 -10.37
N ASP A 153 7.82 -5.90 -10.04
CA ASP A 153 7.88 -6.51 -8.71
C ASP A 153 9.30 -6.61 -8.13
N LYS A 154 10.21 -5.73 -8.53
CA LYS A 154 11.60 -5.72 -8.03
C LYS A 154 11.75 -5.31 -6.57
N GLY A 155 10.74 -4.73 -5.96
CA GLY A 155 10.70 -4.29 -4.56
C GLY A 155 11.51 -3.04 -4.24
N LEU A 156 12.64 -2.81 -4.89
CA LEU A 156 13.54 -1.66 -4.68
C LEU A 156 13.94 -1.03 -6.02
N PHE A 157 13.85 0.27 -6.13
CA PHE A 157 14.04 1.03 -7.36
C PHE A 157 15.03 2.18 -7.18
N PHE A 158 15.93 2.31 -8.14
CA PHE A 158 16.90 3.40 -8.25
C PHE A 158 16.57 4.25 -9.47
N ILE A 159 16.21 5.50 -9.24
CA ILE A 159 15.82 6.43 -10.30
C ILE A 159 16.96 7.40 -10.57
N ASN A 160 17.33 7.56 -11.84
CA ASN A 160 18.44 8.43 -12.27
C ASN A 160 19.71 8.17 -11.45
N ALA A 161 20.09 6.89 -11.31
CA ALA A 161 21.12 6.45 -10.36
C ALA A 161 22.49 7.09 -10.61
N ASP A 162 22.83 7.41 -11.86
CA ASP A 162 24.10 8.07 -12.24
C ASP A 162 24.02 9.62 -12.24
N GLY A 163 22.83 10.17 -11.96
CA GLY A 163 22.59 11.61 -11.87
C GLY A 163 22.68 12.39 -13.18
N LYS A 164 22.67 11.69 -14.33
CA LYS A 164 22.87 12.35 -15.65
C LYS A 164 21.59 12.88 -16.28
N ASP A 165 20.44 12.32 -15.92
CA ASP A 165 19.16 12.83 -16.39
C ASP A 165 18.85 14.14 -15.67
N THR A 166 18.90 15.25 -16.39
CA THR A 166 18.62 16.59 -15.83
C THR A 166 17.12 16.85 -15.62
N LEU A 167 16.26 15.99 -16.12
CA LEU A 167 14.81 16.13 -16.02
C LEU A 167 14.23 15.36 -14.82
N LYS A 168 15.00 14.40 -14.27
CA LYS A 168 14.60 13.57 -13.16
C LYS A 168 15.57 13.73 -11.98
N PRO A 169 15.09 13.89 -10.75
CA PRO A 169 15.95 13.83 -9.56
C PRO A 169 16.44 12.40 -9.33
N GLN A 170 17.58 12.29 -8.61
CA GLN A 170 18.00 11.00 -8.06
C GLN A 170 17.04 10.60 -6.93
N GLN A 171 16.48 9.41 -7.02
CA GLN A 171 15.60 8.86 -5.99
C GLN A 171 15.84 7.37 -5.78
N ILE A 172 15.57 6.88 -4.56
CA ILE A 172 15.38 5.47 -4.25
C ILE A 172 14.01 5.35 -3.59
N TRP A 173 13.26 4.34 -3.96
CA TRP A 173 11.99 4.02 -3.32
C TRP A 173 11.69 2.52 -3.40
N THR A 174 10.76 2.07 -2.57
CA THR A 174 10.36 0.66 -2.48
C THR A 174 8.88 0.48 -2.78
N GLN A 175 8.53 -0.71 -3.28
CA GLN A 175 7.17 -1.20 -3.46
C GLN A 175 7.08 -2.63 -2.92
N GLY A 176 6.23 -2.87 -1.92
CA GLY A 176 6.17 -4.15 -1.21
C GLY A 176 5.09 -5.09 -1.71
N GLU A 177 4.00 -4.56 -2.27
CA GLU A 177 2.90 -5.37 -2.77
C GLU A 177 3.30 -6.06 -4.10
N ILE A 178 2.98 -7.34 -4.35
CA ILE A 178 2.23 -8.25 -3.47
C ILE A 178 3.17 -8.82 -2.40
N GLU A 179 4.27 -9.44 -2.78
CA GLU A 179 5.31 -10.08 -1.94
C GLU A 179 6.68 -9.61 -2.40
N SER A 180 6.84 -8.30 -2.63
CA SER A 180 8.06 -7.70 -3.17
C SER A 180 8.97 -7.10 -2.10
N SER A 181 8.54 -7.10 -0.82
CA SER A 181 9.40 -6.71 0.30
C SER A 181 10.58 -7.66 0.47
N SER A 182 10.38 -8.94 0.23
CA SER A 182 11.46 -9.95 0.25
C SER A 182 12.51 -9.78 -0.85
N CYS A 183 12.30 -8.89 -1.81
CA CYS A 183 13.30 -8.51 -2.82
C CYS A 183 14.40 -7.57 -2.29
N TRP A 184 14.17 -6.94 -1.11
CA TRP A 184 15.15 -6.01 -0.57
C TRP A 184 15.50 -6.24 0.92
N PHE A 185 14.73 -7.06 1.65
CA PHE A 185 15.12 -7.56 2.96
C PHE A 185 14.51 -8.95 3.24
N PRO A 186 15.21 -9.84 3.99
CA PRO A 186 14.65 -11.15 4.35
C PRO A 186 13.52 -10.99 5.37
N THR A 187 12.36 -11.62 5.12
CA THR A 187 11.16 -11.50 5.96
C THR A 187 10.24 -12.71 5.80
N ILE A 188 9.12 -12.72 6.51
CA ILE A 188 7.96 -13.57 6.21
C ILE A 188 7.00 -12.71 5.39
N ASP A 189 7.11 -12.77 4.06
CA ASP A 189 6.40 -11.87 3.13
C ASP A 189 4.96 -12.35 2.92
N SER A 190 4.09 -12.05 3.89
CA SER A 190 2.69 -12.44 3.91
C SER A 190 1.85 -11.31 4.51
N PRO A 191 0.66 -11.01 3.97
CA PRO A 191 -0.16 -9.88 4.44
C PRO A 191 -0.63 -10.04 5.89
N ASN A 192 -0.82 -11.28 6.36
CA ASN A 192 -1.26 -11.58 7.73
C ASN A 192 -0.11 -11.70 8.75
N GLU A 193 1.12 -11.49 8.35
CA GLU A 193 2.27 -11.37 9.26
C GLU A 193 2.42 -9.91 9.67
N LYS A 194 2.41 -9.60 10.97
CA LYS A 194 2.52 -8.22 11.45
C LYS A 194 3.63 -8.08 12.48
N MET A 195 4.48 -7.07 12.24
CA MET A 195 5.68 -6.81 13.05
C MET A 195 5.83 -5.32 13.34
N THR A 196 6.52 -4.98 14.41
CA THR A 196 7.06 -3.65 14.65
C THR A 196 8.37 -3.44 13.88
N GLN A 197 8.77 -2.19 13.64
CA GLN A 197 9.88 -1.90 12.75
C GLN A 197 10.79 -0.80 13.27
N GLU A 198 12.10 -0.98 13.05
CA GLU A 198 13.12 0.06 13.07
C GLU A 198 13.89 0.04 11.74
N LEU A 199 14.03 1.21 11.09
CA LEU A 199 14.79 1.32 9.85
C LEU A 199 15.83 2.44 9.94
N TYR A 200 17.10 2.05 9.89
CA TYR A 200 18.26 2.93 9.84
C TYR A 200 18.67 3.10 8.39
N ILE A 201 18.49 4.30 7.84
CA ILE A 201 18.78 4.62 6.44
C ILE A 201 20.03 5.50 6.39
N THR A 202 21.14 4.97 5.87
CA THR A 202 22.39 5.72 5.69
C THR A 202 22.48 6.21 4.24
N VAL A 203 22.53 7.54 4.08
CA VAL A 203 22.53 8.23 2.78
C VAL A 203 23.49 9.43 2.79
N ASP A 204 23.83 9.93 1.59
CA ASP A 204 24.45 11.24 1.45
C ASP A 204 23.57 12.29 2.14
N ASN A 205 24.19 13.18 2.94
CA ASN A 205 23.48 14.15 3.76
C ASN A 205 22.60 15.14 2.98
N ARG A 206 22.80 15.28 1.68
CA ARG A 206 21.94 16.09 0.80
C ARG A 206 20.53 15.54 0.62
N PHE A 207 20.35 14.22 0.73
CA PHE A 207 19.06 13.58 0.55
C PHE A 207 18.18 13.67 1.80
N LYS A 208 16.88 13.70 1.59
CA LYS A 208 15.87 13.47 2.62
C LYS A 208 15.42 12.01 2.54
N THR A 209 15.05 11.47 3.70
CA THR A 209 14.47 10.13 3.79
C THR A 209 13.04 10.20 4.31
N LEU A 210 12.23 9.24 3.93
CA LEU A 210 10.92 8.97 4.52
C LEU A 210 10.78 7.47 4.71
N SER A 211 10.19 7.04 5.84
CA SER A 211 9.78 5.67 6.08
C SER A 211 8.54 5.61 6.98
N ASN A 212 8.10 4.40 7.29
CA ASN A 212 7.00 4.14 8.22
C ASN A 212 7.32 4.65 9.63
N GLY A 213 6.28 5.01 10.38
CA GLY A 213 6.43 5.52 11.75
C GLY A 213 7.01 6.91 11.83
N THR A 214 7.77 7.23 12.87
CA THR A 214 8.30 8.55 13.14
C THR A 214 9.81 8.60 13.01
N LEU A 215 10.35 9.75 12.58
CA LEU A 215 11.80 10.00 12.57
C LEU A 215 12.25 10.26 14.01
N VAL A 216 13.06 9.36 14.55
CA VAL A 216 13.58 9.46 15.93
C VAL A 216 14.77 10.42 15.97
N TYR A 217 15.71 10.28 15.04
CA TYR A 217 16.85 11.17 14.86
C TYR A 217 17.49 11.01 13.47
N GLY A 218 18.29 12.00 13.09
CA GLY A 218 19.25 11.93 11.98
C GLY A 218 20.64 12.24 12.53
N LEU A 219 21.59 11.31 12.36
CA LEU A 219 22.96 11.42 12.84
C LEU A 219 23.92 11.61 11.66
N LEU A 220 24.66 12.73 11.65
CA LEU A 220 25.71 12.98 10.67
C LEU A 220 26.93 12.11 10.98
N ASN A 221 27.38 11.33 10.00
CA ASN A 221 28.54 10.46 10.10
C ASN A 221 29.84 11.21 9.72
N ALA A 222 30.98 10.68 10.16
CA ALA A 222 32.30 11.30 9.91
C ALA A 222 32.69 11.33 8.43
N ASP A 223 32.11 10.46 7.60
CA ASP A 223 32.32 10.38 6.14
C ASP A 223 31.41 11.31 5.32
N GLY A 224 30.60 12.16 5.98
CA GLY A 224 29.68 13.08 5.34
C GLY A 224 28.32 12.49 4.97
N THR A 225 28.09 11.21 5.23
CA THR A 225 26.76 10.60 5.15
C THR A 225 25.93 10.95 6.40
N ARG A 226 24.62 10.66 6.32
CA ARG A 226 23.71 10.76 7.48
C ARG A 226 22.95 9.44 7.63
N THR A 227 22.77 9.01 8.86
CA THR A 227 21.91 7.88 9.22
C THR A 227 20.66 8.39 9.91
N ASP A 228 19.51 8.18 9.29
CA ASP A 228 18.19 8.50 9.83
C ASP A 228 17.57 7.23 10.44
N LEU A 229 17.12 7.31 11.70
CA LEU A 229 16.33 6.26 12.36
C LEU A 229 14.85 6.59 12.26
N TRP A 230 14.14 5.72 11.54
CA TRP A 230 12.68 5.66 11.52
C TRP A 230 12.19 4.51 12.39
N LYS A 231 11.15 4.75 13.20
CA LYS A 231 10.61 3.75 14.12
C LYS A 231 9.09 3.67 14.02
N HIS A 232 8.60 2.44 13.88
CA HIS A 232 7.19 2.13 13.85
C HIS A 232 6.85 1.08 14.92
N ASP A 233 6.22 1.55 16.01
CA ASP A 233 5.97 0.75 17.21
C ASP A 233 4.64 -0.04 17.18
N LYS A 234 3.83 0.15 16.15
CA LYS A 234 2.58 -0.57 15.96
C LYS A 234 2.78 -1.67 14.92
N PRO A 235 2.30 -2.91 15.17
CA PRO A 235 2.47 -3.99 14.21
C PRO A 235 1.78 -3.70 12.87
N HIS A 236 2.51 -3.90 11.77
CA HIS A 236 2.01 -3.80 10.40
C HIS A 236 2.64 -4.87 9.50
N SER A 237 2.04 -5.09 8.34
CA SER A 237 2.46 -6.15 7.42
C SER A 237 3.75 -5.82 6.68
N PRO A 238 4.61 -6.80 6.34
CA PRO A 238 5.86 -6.56 5.63
C PRO A 238 5.70 -5.85 4.27
N TYR A 239 4.61 -6.11 3.53
CA TYR A 239 4.37 -5.46 2.23
C TYR A 239 4.19 -3.94 2.36
N LEU A 240 3.84 -3.45 3.55
CA LEU A 240 3.68 -2.02 3.86
C LEU A 240 4.99 -1.32 4.27
N VAL A 241 6.07 -2.09 4.45
CA VAL A 241 7.38 -1.52 4.79
C VAL A 241 7.91 -0.75 3.59
N MET A 242 8.23 0.52 3.82
CA MET A 242 8.70 1.39 2.75
C MET A 242 9.89 2.26 3.15
N MET A 243 10.63 2.72 2.16
CA MET A 243 11.52 3.86 2.24
C MET A 243 11.48 4.66 0.94
N ALA A 244 11.64 5.97 1.08
CA ALA A 244 11.92 6.88 -0.02
C ALA A 244 13.13 7.75 0.32
N VAL A 245 14.03 7.92 -0.63
CA VAL A 245 15.26 8.74 -0.53
C VAL A 245 15.30 9.67 -1.74
N GLY A 246 15.52 10.96 -1.53
CA GLY A 246 15.59 11.92 -2.63
C GLY A 246 15.80 13.34 -2.15
N ASP A 247 15.94 14.25 -3.09
CA ASP A 247 15.92 15.69 -2.83
C ASP A 247 14.47 16.17 -2.75
N PHE A 248 13.85 15.98 -1.57
CA PHE A 248 12.47 16.36 -1.33
C PHE A 248 12.36 17.69 -0.58
N ALA A 249 11.43 18.54 -1.00
CA ALA A 249 10.87 19.58 -0.17
C ALA A 249 9.78 18.99 0.72
N ILE A 250 9.81 19.29 2.01
CA ILE A 250 8.85 18.78 3.00
C ILE A 250 7.90 19.90 3.37
N VAL A 251 6.61 19.71 3.11
CA VAL A 251 5.55 20.65 3.46
C VAL A 251 4.71 20.06 4.59
N LYS A 252 4.73 20.69 5.76
CA LYS A 252 3.93 20.28 6.91
C LYS A 252 2.53 20.86 6.85
N ASP A 253 1.57 20.09 7.35
CA ASP A 253 0.19 20.54 7.50
C ASP A 253 -0.30 20.32 8.94
N THR A 254 -1.47 20.86 9.24
CA THR A 254 -2.04 20.87 10.58
C THR A 254 -3.45 20.30 10.56
N MET A 255 -3.74 19.44 11.54
CA MET A 255 -5.08 18.91 11.72
C MET A 255 -6.09 19.99 12.10
N PRO A 256 -7.34 19.89 11.61
CA PRO A 256 -8.41 20.80 12.02
C PRO A 256 -8.75 20.58 13.51
N LYS A 257 -9.42 21.57 14.10
CA LYS A 257 -10.01 21.38 15.42
C LYS A 257 -11.15 20.36 15.32
N SER A 258 -11.08 19.32 16.13
CA SER A 258 -12.11 18.30 16.22
C SER A 258 -12.89 18.41 17.51
N LYS A 259 -14.19 18.05 17.47
CA LYS A 259 -15.04 17.88 18.66
C LYS A 259 -14.91 16.47 19.23
N ASN A 260 -14.56 15.49 18.40
CA ASN A 260 -14.61 14.08 18.73
C ASN A 260 -13.22 13.49 19.04
N PHE A 261 -12.17 14.05 18.42
CA PHE A 261 -10.82 13.49 18.52
C PHE A 261 -9.77 14.51 18.92
N ASN A 262 -8.78 14.06 19.67
CA ASN A 262 -7.58 14.82 19.94
C ASN A 262 -6.50 14.47 18.91
N TRP A 263 -6.13 15.44 18.07
CA TRP A 263 -5.10 15.33 17.03
C TRP A 263 -3.72 15.77 17.46
N ASN A 264 -3.54 16.11 18.75
CA ASN A 264 -2.22 16.53 19.24
C ASN A 264 -1.16 15.45 18.96
N GLY A 265 -0.07 15.86 18.33
CA GLY A 265 1.05 14.98 17.99
C GLY A 265 0.91 14.24 16.65
N LEU A 266 -0.24 14.30 15.97
CA LEU A 266 -0.34 13.75 14.62
C LEU A 266 0.37 14.67 13.62
N GLU A 267 1.48 14.19 13.05
CA GLU A 267 2.19 14.89 11.99
C GLU A 267 1.57 14.54 10.63
N VAL A 268 1.22 15.57 9.84
CA VAL A 268 0.82 15.45 8.43
C VAL A 268 1.84 16.18 7.59
N SER A 269 2.41 15.51 6.57
CA SER A 269 3.46 16.09 5.74
C SER A 269 3.47 15.55 4.31
N TYR A 270 3.93 16.40 3.38
CA TYR A 270 3.98 16.11 1.94
C TYR A 270 5.42 16.26 1.47
N TYR A 271 5.94 15.20 0.86
CA TYR A 271 7.28 15.12 0.29
C TYR A 271 7.17 15.22 -1.23
N VAL A 272 7.59 16.35 -1.76
CA VAL A 272 7.48 16.65 -3.19
C VAL A 272 8.81 17.13 -3.75
N GLU A 273 8.98 17.12 -5.06
CA GLU A 273 10.15 17.77 -5.65
C GLU A 273 10.16 19.28 -5.32
N PRO A 274 11.34 19.89 -5.12
CA PRO A 274 11.44 21.30 -4.68
C PRO A 274 10.64 22.29 -5.54
N LYS A 275 10.54 22.07 -6.86
CA LYS A 275 9.77 22.92 -7.77
C LYS A 275 8.26 22.93 -7.51
N TYR A 276 7.74 21.85 -6.87
CA TYR A 276 6.31 21.72 -6.52
C TYR A 276 6.00 22.12 -5.08
N GLN A 277 7.01 22.51 -4.27
CA GLN A 277 6.80 22.83 -2.86
C GLN A 277 5.67 23.83 -2.61
N LYS A 278 5.61 24.90 -3.39
CA LYS A 278 4.55 25.93 -3.27
C LYS A 278 3.16 25.47 -3.69
N HIS A 279 3.08 24.34 -4.38
CA HIS A 279 1.84 23.76 -4.90
C HIS A 279 1.34 22.56 -4.07
N ALA A 280 2.17 22.02 -3.17
CA ALA A 280 1.85 20.79 -2.44
C ALA A 280 0.52 20.86 -1.68
N LYS A 281 0.21 22.01 -1.06
CA LYS A 281 -1.08 22.19 -0.36
C LYS A 281 -2.29 22.32 -1.29
N SER A 282 -2.12 22.68 -2.53
CA SER A 282 -3.22 22.64 -3.50
C SER A 282 -3.61 21.22 -3.88
N VAL A 283 -2.63 20.30 -3.85
CA VAL A 283 -2.86 18.88 -4.15
C VAL A 283 -3.32 18.13 -2.90
N PHE A 284 -2.54 18.22 -1.80
CA PHE A 284 -2.70 17.38 -0.63
C PHE A 284 -3.41 18.04 0.55
N GLY A 285 -3.71 19.33 0.49
CA GLY A 285 -4.16 20.12 1.64
C GLY A 285 -5.55 19.75 2.19
N ARG A 286 -6.29 18.84 1.53
CA ARG A 286 -7.52 18.27 2.05
C ARG A 286 -7.28 17.01 2.91
N THR A 287 -6.08 16.48 2.92
CA THR A 287 -5.73 15.29 3.73
C THR A 287 -6.13 15.42 5.21
N PRO A 288 -5.87 16.54 5.91
CA PRO A 288 -6.31 16.68 7.29
C PRO A 288 -7.85 16.64 7.46
N GLU A 289 -8.60 17.17 6.50
CA GLU A 289 -10.08 17.08 6.48
C GLU A 289 -10.54 15.64 6.25
N MET A 290 -9.90 14.92 5.32
CA MET A 290 -10.19 13.50 5.06
C MET A 290 -9.94 12.63 6.29
N ILE A 291 -8.83 12.85 7.01
CA ILE A 291 -8.52 12.14 8.27
C ILE A 291 -9.63 12.38 9.30
N GLU A 292 -10.06 13.63 9.49
CA GLU A 292 -11.16 13.98 10.40
C GLU A 292 -12.48 13.34 9.95
N TYR A 293 -12.81 13.45 8.66
CA TYR A 293 -14.04 12.91 8.08
C TYR A 293 -14.14 11.38 8.25
N PHE A 294 -13.14 10.64 7.81
CA PHE A 294 -13.15 9.18 7.90
C PHE A 294 -13.09 8.68 9.34
N SER A 295 -12.35 9.35 10.21
CA SER A 295 -12.37 9.02 11.65
C SER A 295 -13.74 9.20 12.27
N ASN A 296 -14.47 10.27 11.91
CA ASN A 296 -15.84 10.51 12.38
C ASN A 296 -16.82 9.49 11.77
N LEU A 297 -16.70 9.19 10.49
CA LEU A 297 -17.56 8.22 9.79
C LEU A 297 -17.44 6.83 10.41
N LEU A 298 -16.22 6.39 10.66
CA LEU A 298 -15.92 5.08 11.25
C LEU A 298 -16.11 5.06 12.77
N GLN A 299 -16.29 6.22 13.42
CA GLN A 299 -16.25 6.37 14.88
C GLN A 299 -14.96 5.77 15.49
N TYR A 300 -13.89 5.80 14.71
CA TYR A 300 -12.59 5.26 15.08
C TYR A 300 -11.47 6.22 14.64
N LYS A 301 -10.76 6.76 15.63
CA LYS A 301 -9.65 7.70 15.38
C LYS A 301 -8.63 7.09 14.41
N TYR A 302 -8.04 7.92 13.55
CA TYR A 302 -6.86 7.53 12.77
C TYR A 302 -5.82 6.86 13.68
N PRO A 303 -5.46 5.58 13.39
CA PRO A 303 -4.80 4.74 14.39
C PRO A 303 -3.30 4.96 14.52
N TRP A 304 -2.69 5.76 13.64
CA TRP A 304 -1.25 5.90 13.53
C TRP A 304 -0.75 7.26 14.06
N ASP A 305 0.58 7.40 14.19
CA ASP A 305 1.20 8.57 14.83
C ASP A 305 1.62 9.67 13.84
N LYS A 306 1.61 9.34 12.55
CA LYS A 306 1.97 10.23 11.43
C LYS A 306 1.16 9.87 10.21
N TYR A 307 0.94 10.83 9.30
CA TYR A 307 0.54 10.57 7.92
C TYR A 307 1.38 11.42 6.96
N SER A 308 2.24 10.77 6.20
CA SER A 308 3.04 11.43 5.16
C SER A 308 2.66 10.90 3.78
N GLN A 309 2.78 11.74 2.77
CA GLN A 309 2.63 11.36 1.37
C GLN A 309 3.91 11.76 0.63
N VAL A 310 4.47 10.87 -0.16
CA VAL A 310 5.66 11.15 -0.97
C VAL A 310 5.39 10.88 -2.43
N VAL A 311 5.76 11.82 -3.30
CA VAL A 311 5.66 11.63 -4.74
C VAL A 311 7.01 11.22 -5.30
N VAL A 312 7.03 10.11 -6.03
CA VAL A 312 8.24 9.54 -6.61
C VAL A 312 8.15 9.44 -8.13
N ARG A 313 9.29 9.37 -8.80
CA ARG A 313 9.40 9.23 -10.24
C ARG A 313 9.37 7.78 -10.69
N ASP A 314 8.85 7.55 -11.89
CA ASP A 314 8.76 6.24 -12.54
C ASP A 314 8.08 5.20 -11.63
N TYR A 315 7.07 5.61 -10.87
CA TYR A 315 6.38 4.72 -9.97
C TYR A 315 5.66 3.60 -10.74
N VAL A 316 5.64 2.41 -10.19
CA VAL A 316 5.17 1.18 -10.87
C VAL A 316 3.67 0.94 -10.77
N SER A 317 2.95 1.80 -10.05
CA SER A 317 1.50 1.79 -9.87
C SER A 317 0.96 3.22 -9.79
N GLY A 318 -0.31 3.41 -9.40
CA GLY A 318 -0.90 4.72 -9.12
C GLY A 318 -0.41 5.31 -7.81
N ALA A 319 -0.58 4.55 -6.75
CA ALA A 319 -0.12 4.88 -5.40
C ALA A 319 0.04 3.59 -4.57
N MET A 320 0.37 3.74 -3.28
CA MET A 320 0.51 2.63 -2.33
C MET A 320 0.34 3.11 -0.90
N GLU A 321 -0.46 2.40 -0.15
CA GLU A 321 -0.89 2.71 1.21
C GLU A 321 0.16 2.50 2.30
N ASN A 322 1.42 2.35 2.00
CA ASN A 322 2.46 2.07 3.01
C ASN A 322 2.21 2.77 4.33
N THR A 323 2.07 2.01 5.41
CA THR A 323 1.59 2.49 6.72
C THR A 323 2.29 3.78 7.15
N THR A 324 1.55 4.84 7.35
CA THR A 324 1.99 6.20 7.71
C THR A 324 2.79 6.97 6.65
N ALA A 325 3.04 6.39 5.48
CA ALA A 325 3.93 6.96 4.46
C ALA A 325 3.51 6.54 3.04
N THR A 326 2.33 6.98 2.60
CA THR A 326 1.77 6.72 1.27
C THR A 326 2.71 7.17 0.17
N VAL A 327 2.96 6.30 -0.81
CA VAL A 327 3.73 6.62 -2.03
C VAL A 327 2.77 6.95 -3.16
N MET A 328 3.05 8.01 -3.91
CA MET A 328 2.25 8.50 -5.03
C MET A 328 3.08 8.57 -6.31
N MET A 329 2.47 8.28 -7.45
CA MET A 329 3.09 8.48 -8.77
C MET A 329 3.34 9.96 -9.07
N GLU A 330 4.28 10.25 -9.96
CA GLU A 330 4.65 11.62 -10.35
C GLU A 330 3.54 12.46 -10.97
N ALA A 331 2.51 11.85 -11.55
CA ALA A 331 1.37 12.57 -12.10
C ALA A 331 0.61 13.40 -11.05
N VAL A 332 0.69 13.01 -9.78
CA VAL A 332 0.09 13.74 -8.66
C VAL A 332 0.81 15.06 -8.37
N GLN A 333 2.05 15.25 -8.80
CA GLN A 333 2.76 16.53 -8.68
C GLN A 333 2.26 17.54 -9.72
N CYS A 334 1.27 18.34 -9.34
CA CYS A 334 0.63 19.34 -10.17
C CYS A 334 0.90 20.75 -9.67
N THR A 335 0.88 21.71 -10.59
CA THR A 335 0.79 23.15 -10.27
C THR A 335 -0.64 23.53 -9.89
N ASN A 336 -0.81 24.67 -9.22
CA ASN A 336 -2.16 25.19 -8.90
C ASN A 336 -3.04 25.38 -10.15
N ARG A 337 -2.44 25.58 -11.32
CA ARG A 337 -3.18 25.74 -12.58
C ARG A 337 -3.68 24.39 -13.09
N GLU A 338 -2.84 23.36 -13.06
CA GLU A 338 -3.21 21.99 -13.48
C GLU A 338 -4.31 21.40 -12.57
N MET A 339 -4.31 21.78 -11.29
CA MET A 339 -5.37 21.38 -10.35
C MET A 339 -6.77 21.96 -10.67
N LEU A 340 -6.88 22.92 -11.60
CA LEU A 340 -8.18 23.40 -12.07
C LEU A 340 -8.84 22.42 -13.05
N ASP A 341 -8.05 21.63 -13.74
CA ASP A 341 -8.54 20.67 -14.74
C ASP A 341 -8.86 19.30 -14.11
N LYS A 342 -8.08 18.90 -13.10
CA LYS A 342 -8.24 17.62 -12.42
C LYS A 342 -7.69 17.70 -11.00
N ASP A 343 -8.47 17.31 -10.02
CA ASP A 343 -7.96 17.06 -8.67
C ASP A 343 -7.56 15.58 -8.46
N TRP A 344 -6.88 15.32 -7.36
CA TRP A 344 -6.37 13.99 -7.00
C TRP A 344 -7.01 13.45 -5.73
N ASP A 345 -8.13 14.04 -5.31
CA ASP A 345 -8.77 13.71 -4.05
C ASP A 345 -9.18 12.24 -3.96
N ASN A 346 -9.61 11.63 -5.06
CA ASN A 346 -10.05 10.24 -5.06
C ASN A 346 -8.89 9.31 -4.63
N ILE A 347 -7.76 9.37 -5.34
CA ILE A 347 -6.60 8.53 -4.99
C ILE A 347 -6.07 8.86 -3.58
N ILE A 348 -6.10 10.12 -3.16
CA ILE A 348 -5.69 10.50 -1.80
C ILE A 348 -6.64 9.92 -0.75
N ALA A 349 -7.95 9.93 -1.00
CA ALA A 349 -8.94 9.34 -0.12
C ALA A 349 -8.80 7.81 -0.05
N HIS A 350 -8.61 7.16 -1.20
CA HIS A 350 -8.33 5.73 -1.35
C HIS A 350 -7.15 5.30 -0.48
N GLU A 351 -5.98 5.88 -0.73
CA GLU A 351 -4.75 5.54 0.00
C GLU A 351 -4.81 5.87 1.50
N LEU A 352 -5.49 6.93 1.85
CA LEU A 352 -5.70 7.27 3.26
C LEU A 352 -6.61 6.25 3.95
N PHE A 353 -7.69 5.80 3.28
CA PHE A 353 -8.66 4.89 3.88
C PHE A 353 -8.09 3.50 4.15
N HIS A 354 -7.10 3.08 3.36
CA HIS A 354 -6.33 1.88 3.63
C HIS A 354 -5.70 1.85 5.01
N HIS A 355 -5.41 2.98 5.63
CA HIS A 355 -4.85 3.02 6.99
C HIS A 355 -5.79 2.41 8.05
N TRP A 356 -7.09 2.25 7.75
CA TRP A 356 -8.05 1.45 8.54
C TRP A 356 -8.25 0.07 7.90
N PHE A 357 -8.47 -0.01 6.56
CA PHE A 357 -8.74 -1.24 5.83
C PHE A 357 -7.61 -1.54 4.84
N GLY A 358 -6.64 -2.30 5.27
CA GLY A 358 -5.38 -2.61 4.62
C GLY A 358 -4.29 -2.69 5.69
N ASP A 359 -4.02 -1.60 6.38
CA ASP A 359 -2.95 -1.50 7.38
C ASP A 359 -3.38 -2.01 8.76
N LEU A 360 -4.48 -1.49 9.32
CA LEU A 360 -4.97 -1.90 10.64
C LEU A 360 -5.73 -3.22 10.56
N VAL A 361 -6.71 -3.32 9.68
CA VAL A 361 -7.45 -4.54 9.34
C VAL A 361 -6.99 -4.99 7.98
N THR A 362 -6.22 -6.07 7.91
CA THR A 362 -5.53 -6.55 6.71
C THR A 362 -6.13 -7.86 6.22
N ALA A 363 -6.20 -8.07 4.92
CA ALA A 363 -6.56 -9.35 4.31
C ALA A 363 -5.67 -10.49 4.82
N GLU A 364 -6.25 -11.63 5.15
CA GLU A 364 -5.51 -12.79 5.65
C GLU A 364 -4.56 -13.38 4.58
N SER A 365 -4.95 -13.27 3.33
CA SER A 365 -4.15 -13.74 2.18
C SER A 365 -4.52 -12.94 0.94
N TRP A 366 -3.68 -12.95 -0.07
CA TRP A 366 -3.84 -12.17 -1.30
C TRP A 366 -5.14 -12.44 -2.05
N PRO A 367 -5.71 -13.67 -2.09
CA PRO A 367 -7.06 -13.90 -2.64
C PRO A 367 -8.16 -13.06 -1.97
N ASN A 368 -7.95 -12.62 -0.74
CA ASN A 368 -8.89 -11.79 0.02
C ASN A 368 -8.60 -10.29 -0.09
N LEU A 369 -7.78 -9.87 -1.04
CA LEU A 369 -7.42 -8.47 -1.31
C LEU A 369 -8.65 -7.51 -1.40
N PRO A 370 -9.85 -7.94 -1.85
CA PRO A 370 -11.04 -7.09 -1.81
C PRO A 370 -11.38 -6.52 -0.42
N LEU A 371 -10.91 -7.12 0.68
CA LEU A 371 -11.05 -6.52 2.02
C LEU A 371 -10.31 -5.19 2.11
N ASN A 372 -9.13 -5.08 1.50
CA ASN A 372 -8.37 -3.83 1.46
C ASN A 372 -8.96 -2.90 0.40
N GLU A 373 -9.00 -3.35 -0.86
CA GLU A 373 -9.28 -2.53 -2.03
C GLU A 373 -10.73 -2.07 -2.16
N SER A 374 -11.71 -2.94 -1.86
CA SER A 374 -13.11 -2.55 -2.03
C SER A 374 -13.54 -1.48 -1.05
N PHE A 375 -13.01 -1.49 0.19
CA PHE A 375 -13.31 -0.43 1.16
C PHE A 375 -12.57 0.87 0.79
N ALA A 376 -11.34 0.79 0.30
CA ALA A 376 -10.60 1.95 -0.17
C ALA A 376 -11.29 2.60 -1.38
N ASN A 377 -11.68 1.80 -2.36
CA ASN A 377 -12.44 2.28 -3.54
C ASN A 377 -13.77 2.92 -3.14
N TYR A 378 -14.50 2.31 -2.20
CA TYR A 378 -15.75 2.89 -1.69
C TYR A 378 -15.54 4.21 -0.93
N SER A 379 -14.39 4.42 -0.33
CA SER A 379 -14.05 5.68 0.34
C SER A 379 -13.99 6.87 -0.61
N GLU A 380 -13.64 6.65 -1.87
CA GLU A 380 -13.65 7.67 -2.92
C GLU A 380 -15.08 8.21 -3.14
N PHE A 381 -16.06 7.29 -3.27
CA PHE A 381 -17.47 7.64 -3.33
C PHE A 381 -17.91 8.45 -2.11
N LEU A 382 -17.56 7.99 -0.90
CA LEU A 382 -17.92 8.67 0.36
C LEU A 382 -17.29 10.07 0.46
N TRP A 383 -16.05 10.23 0.00
CA TRP A 383 -15.40 11.53 -0.04
C TRP A 383 -16.04 12.47 -1.07
N GLN A 384 -16.38 11.97 -2.26
CA GLN A 384 -17.09 12.75 -3.27
C GLN A 384 -18.46 13.22 -2.76
N GLU A 385 -19.22 12.34 -2.08
CA GLU A 385 -20.50 12.70 -1.48
C GLU A 385 -20.34 13.79 -0.43
N HIS A 386 -19.34 13.67 0.46
CA HIS A 386 -19.04 14.64 1.50
C HIS A 386 -18.65 16.02 0.91
N LYS A 387 -17.75 16.01 -0.06
CA LYS A 387 -17.15 17.23 -0.62
C LYS A 387 -18.04 17.92 -1.66
N ASN A 388 -18.60 17.16 -2.58
CA ASN A 388 -19.22 17.67 -3.80
C ASN A 388 -20.72 17.33 -3.89
N GLY A 389 -21.26 16.54 -2.95
CA GLY A 389 -22.64 16.12 -2.90
C GLY A 389 -22.95 14.85 -3.67
N ARG A 390 -24.19 14.37 -3.53
CA ARG A 390 -24.64 13.08 -4.01
C ARG A 390 -24.47 12.87 -5.52
N ASP A 391 -24.78 13.87 -6.33
CA ASP A 391 -24.70 13.77 -7.80
C ASP A 391 -23.26 13.49 -8.26
N ALA A 392 -22.25 14.12 -7.62
CA ALA A 392 -20.84 13.87 -7.92
C ALA A 392 -20.40 12.47 -7.51
N ALA A 393 -20.88 12.01 -6.37
CA ALA A 393 -20.61 10.63 -5.89
C ALA A 393 -21.23 9.58 -6.81
N ASP A 394 -22.49 9.78 -7.23
CA ASP A 394 -23.18 8.88 -8.16
C ASP A 394 -22.50 8.85 -9.54
N HIS A 395 -21.98 9.98 -10.00
CA HIS A 395 -21.19 10.03 -11.24
C HIS A 395 -19.90 9.21 -11.11
N HIS A 396 -19.15 9.39 -10.04
CA HIS A 396 -17.95 8.59 -9.76
C HIS A 396 -18.28 7.08 -9.70
N ALA A 397 -19.33 6.69 -8.97
CA ALA A 397 -19.78 5.31 -8.90
C ALA A 397 -20.16 4.71 -10.27
N LEU A 398 -20.72 5.53 -11.18
CA LEU A 398 -21.03 5.11 -12.54
C LEU A 398 -19.76 4.85 -13.35
N GLU A 399 -18.74 5.71 -13.25
CA GLU A 399 -17.45 5.52 -13.92
C GLU A 399 -16.75 4.23 -13.46
N GLU A 400 -16.73 3.98 -12.14
CA GLU A 400 -16.19 2.76 -11.54
C GLU A 400 -16.95 1.50 -12.00
N MET A 401 -18.27 1.56 -12.00
CA MET A 401 -19.12 0.47 -12.49
C MET A 401 -18.86 0.17 -13.97
N GLU A 402 -18.69 1.18 -14.81
CA GLU A 402 -18.37 0.98 -16.22
C GLU A 402 -17.00 0.32 -16.42
N GLY A 403 -16.00 0.73 -15.61
CA GLY A 403 -14.68 0.11 -15.58
C GLY A 403 -14.75 -1.36 -15.21
N TYR A 404 -15.44 -1.68 -14.11
CA TYR A 404 -15.65 -3.06 -13.66
C TYR A 404 -16.40 -3.92 -14.70
N MET A 405 -17.46 -3.40 -15.31
CA MET A 405 -18.24 -4.14 -16.33
C MET A 405 -17.40 -4.48 -17.56
N LYS A 406 -16.53 -3.56 -18.01
CA LYS A 406 -15.60 -3.82 -19.12
C LYS A 406 -14.62 -4.94 -18.77
N GLU A 407 -14.06 -4.94 -17.56
CA GLU A 407 -13.16 -5.98 -17.11
C GLU A 407 -13.86 -7.33 -16.92
N ALA A 408 -15.01 -7.34 -16.26
CA ALA A 408 -15.79 -8.55 -16.01
C ALA A 408 -16.22 -9.25 -17.31
N ILE A 409 -16.58 -8.50 -18.37
CA ILE A 409 -16.87 -9.06 -19.69
C ILE A 409 -15.62 -9.66 -20.33
N ALA A 410 -14.45 -9.02 -20.16
CA ALA A 410 -13.21 -9.45 -20.79
C ALA A 410 -12.59 -10.69 -20.11
N LYS A 411 -12.63 -10.76 -18.78
CA LYS A 411 -11.89 -11.78 -18.01
C LYS A 411 -12.77 -12.83 -17.33
N GLN A 412 -14.01 -12.49 -16.95
CA GLN A 412 -14.95 -13.39 -16.23
C GLN A 412 -14.31 -14.06 -14.98
N GLU A 413 -13.55 -13.31 -14.22
CA GLU A 413 -12.86 -13.80 -13.03
C GLU A 413 -13.70 -13.55 -11.75
N PRO A 414 -13.68 -14.44 -10.74
CA PRO A 414 -14.34 -14.18 -9.48
C PRO A 414 -13.64 -13.06 -8.70
N LEU A 415 -14.40 -12.31 -7.92
CA LEU A 415 -13.87 -11.24 -7.07
C LEU A 415 -12.87 -11.78 -6.02
N VAL A 416 -13.10 -12.96 -5.50
CA VAL A 416 -12.21 -13.66 -4.56
C VAL A 416 -11.75 -14.96 -5.21
N ARG A 417 -10.44 -15.14 -5.31
CA ARG A 417 -9.83 -16.37 -5.83
C ARG A 417 -9.39 -17.24 -4.66
N PHE A 418 -10.07 -18.34 -4.48
CA PHE A 418 -9.74 -19.34 -3.46
C PHE A 418 -8.67 -20.33 -3.94
#